data_3c1eeb302e267665e79315217456c9c1
#
_entry.id   3c1eeb302e267665e79315217456c9c1
#
_cell.length_a   1.000
_cell.length_b   1.000
_cell.length_c   1.000
_cell.angle_alpha   90.00
_cell.angle_beta   90.00
_cell.angle_gamma   90.00
#
_symmetry.space_group_name_H-M   'P 1'
#
loop_
_entity.id
_entity.type
_entity.pdbx_description
1 polymer ?
#
loop_
_entity_poly.entity_id
_entity_poly.type
_entity_poly.pdbx_seq_one_letter_code
_entity_poly.pdbx_strand_id
1 'polypeptide(L)'
;YKRQSQNNVALKVFIMYIHERDNWTDFRWDASQVSLLQELVCRKQGLLFGRLSSLGFDSKLRAMAENLTYDVVYSSEIEGIRLNVDDVRSSIARRLGIENVKYTAPSHYIDSIVNVMLEAVQNYDQPLSKEKLCAWQAAFFPSGFSEGSQIEVGKYRSNEEHIISGMFGREKIHYIAPSPDRVEGEMERFLAWFDSEEPVSSVIRSAVAHFWFVSIHPFEDGNGRLARILSDMQLARGEKSDYRFYNISSQINKDKNHYYDILEKMQHGDGDLTEWLVWY
;
A
#
# COMPACT_ATOMS: atom_id res chain seq x y z
N TYR A 1 12.44 62.50 -1.23
CA TYR A 1 11.64 61.45 -1.92
C TYR A 1 11.55 60.21 -1.05
N LYS A 2 10.41 60.01 -0.33
CA LYS A 2 10.10 58.80 0.44
C LYS A 2 9.56 57.73 -0.54
N ARG A 3 10.27 56.62 -0.71
CA ARG A 3 9.73 55.41 -1.31
C ARG A 3 8.90 54.68 -0.27
N GLN A 4 7.60 54.58 -0.50
CA GLN A 4 6.72 53.67 0.18
C GLN A 4 7.07 52.23 -0.23
N SER A 5 7.50 51.42 0.73
CA SER A 5 7.60 49.98 0.56
C SER A 5 6.17 49.38 0.55
N GLN A 6 5.74 48.95 -0.63
CA GLN A 6 4.55 48.13 -0.74
C GLN A 6 4.86 46.77 -0.07
N ASN A 7 4.25 46.56 1.08
CA ASN A 7 4.16 45.22 1.68
C ASN A 7 3.33 44.35 0.78
N ASN A 8 3.99 43.56 -0.05
CA ASN A 8 3.38 42.38 -0.65
C ASN A 8 3.17 41.35 0.47
N VAL A 9 2.01 41.40 1.12
CA VAL A 9 1.48 40.27 1.90
C VAL A 9 1.05 39.24 0.87
N ALA A 10 1.99 38.36 0.48
CA ALA A 10 1.63 37.12 -0.19
C ALA A 10 0.67 36.38 0.75
N LEU A 11 -0.59 36.22 0.35
CA LEU A 11 -1.49 35.28 1.00
C LEU A 11 -0.78 33.92 0.92
N LYS A 12 -0.18 33.47 2.04
CA LYS A 12 0.14 32.06 2.22
C LYS A 12 -1.20 31.35 2.24
N VAL A 13 -1.55 30.73 1.12
CA VAL A 13 -2.62 29.73 1.12
C VAL A 13 -2.14 28.67 2.09
N PHE A 14 -2.74 28.62 3.27
CA PHE A 14 -2.51 27.53 4.22
C PHE A 14 -3.09 26.28 3.55
N ILE A 15 -2.24 25.46 2.98
CA ILE A 15 -2.61 24.14 2.51
C ILE A 15 -2.80 23.32 3.77
N MET A 16 -4.05 22.94 4.06
CA MET A 16 -4.41 22.07 5.16
C MET A 16 -4.40 20.62 4.65
N TYR A 17 -3.62 19.77 5.28
CA TYR A 17 -3.63 18.34 4.98
C TYR A 17 -4.80 17.64 5.68
N ILE A 18 -5.23 16.50 5.12
CA ILE A 18 -6.38 15.76 5.64
C ILE A 18 -6.26 15.46 7.14
N HIS A 19 -5.08 15.03 7.60
CA HIS A 19 -4.84 14.66 9.01
C HIS A 19 -4.84 15.85 10.00
N GLU A 20 -4.84 17.09 9.50
CA GLU A 20 -4.95 18.31 10.33
C GLU A 20 -6.41 18.68 10.63
N ARG A 21 -7.37 17.95 10.02
CA ARG A 21 -8.79 18.14 10.24
C ARG A 21 -9.27 17.33 11.45
N ASP A 22 -10.25 17.87 12.17
CA ASP A 22 -10.96 17.12 13.20
C ASP A 22 -11.62 15.88 12.55
N ASN A 23 -11.49 14.73 13.23
CA ASN A 23 -12.08 13.46 12.78
C ASN A 23 -11.71 13.07 11.33
N TRP A 24 -10.47 13.33 10.90
CA TRP A 24 -9.99 13.10 9.54
C TRP A 24 -10.13 11.65 9.06
N THR A 25 -10.36 10.71 9.96
CA THR A 25 -10.55 9.29 9.68
C THR A 25 -12.02 8.91 9.46
N ASP A 26 -12.95 9.87 9.60
CA ASP A 26 -14.38 9.68 9.28
C ASP A 26 -14.55 9.77 7.74
N PHE A 27 -13.97 8.81 7.04
CA PHE A 27 -14.02 8.77 5.58
C PHE A 27 -15.45 8.56 5.09
N ARG A 28 -15.80 9.30 4.04
CA ARG A 28 -17.08 9.22 3.37
C ARG A 28 -16.91 9.09 1.86
N TRP A 29 -17.93 8.67 1.19
CA TRP A 29 -17.97 8.58 -0.28
C TRP A 29 -19.41 8.66 -0.79
N ASP A 30 -19.56 9.09 -2.05
CA ASP A 30 -20.81 9.04 -2.76
C ASP A 30 -21.13 7.58 -3.19
N ALA A 31 -22.04 6.96 -2.44
CA ALA A 31 -22.46 5.58 -2.72
C ALA A 31 -23.04 5.41 -4.13
N SER A 32 -23.65 6.44 -4.73
CA SER A 32 -24.23 6.35 -6.08
C SER A 32 -23.18 6.19 -7.16
N GLN A 33 -21.99 6.79 -6.97
CA GLN A 33 -20.87 6.66 -7.90
C GLN A 33 -20.09 5.35 -7.71
N VAL A 34 -19.98 4.88 -6.48
CA VAL A 34 -19.15 3.73 -6.11
C VAL A 34 -19.89 2.40 -6.32
N SER A 35 -21.21 2.33 -6.05
CA SER A 35 -21.97 1.07 -6.02
C SER A 35 -21.95 0.32 -7.34
N LEU A 36 -22.09 1.01 -8.47
CA LEU A 36 -22.07 0.36 -9.79
C LEU A 36 -20.72 -0.28 -10.09
N LEU A 37 -19.64 0.43 -9.78
CA LEU A 37 -18.28 -0.08 -9.98
C LEU A 37 -17.99 -1.25 -9.05
N GLN A 38 -18.43 -1.15 -7.80
CA GLN A 38 -18.33 -2.24 -6.82
C GLN A 38 -19.06 -3.50 -7.32
N GLU A 39 -20.28 -3.36 -7.86
CA GLU A 39 -21.03 -4.49 -8.45
C GLU A 39 -20.25 -5.12 -9.62
N LEU A 40 -19.68 -4.29 -10.50
CA LEU A 40 -18.86 -4.76 -11.61
C LEU A 40 -17.61 -5.53 -11.14
N VAL A 41 -16.94 -5.04 -10.09
CA VAL A 41 -15.79 -5.73 -9.49
C VAL A 41 -16.22 -7.06 -8.88
N CYS A 42 -17.26 -7.08 -8.06
CA CYS A 42 -17.79 -8.32 -7.46
C CYS A 42 -18.17 -9.36 -8.52
N ARG A 43 -18.80 -8.92 -9.62
CA ARG A 43 -19.14 -9.81 -10.75
C ARG A 43 -17.88 -10.37 -11.42
N LYS A 44 -16.85 -9.53 -11.65
CA LYS A 44 -15.59 -9.99 -12.23
C LYS A 44 -14.86 -10.97 -11.31
N GLN A 45 -14.83 -10.70 -10.00
CA GLN A 45 -14.29 -11.61 -9.00
C GLN A 45 -15.03 -12.96 -9.03
N GLY A 46 -16.36 -12.95 -9.01
CA GLY A 46 -17.17 -14.17 -9.09
C GLY A 46 -16.91 -14.99 -10.36
N LEU A 47 -16.75 -14.33 -11.52
CA LEU A 47 -16.40 -14.99 -12.78
C LEU A 47 -14.98 -15.57 -12.74
N LEU A 48 -14.03 -14.87 -12.17
CA LEU A 48 -12.65 -15.35 -12.00
C LEU A 48 -12.62 -16.60 -11.12
N PHE A 49 -13.20 -16.52 -9.93
CA PHE A 49 -13.23 -17.65 -8.98
C PHE A 49 -14.02 -18.84 -9.54
N GLY A 50 -15.12 -18.59 -10.26
CA GLY A 50 -15.87 -19.64 -10.95
C GLY A 50 -15.03 -20.39 -11.98
N ARG A 51 -14.21 -19.67 -12.76
CA ARG A 51 -13.25 -20.30 -13.70
C ARG A 51 -12.13 -21.06 -12.99
N LEU A 52 -11.59 -20.46 -11.93
CA LEU A 52 -10.52 -21.06 -11.15
C LEU A 52 -10.99 -22.32 -10.39
N SER A 53 -12.27 -22.39 -10.02
CA SER A 53 -12.82 -23.55 -9.30
C SER A 53 -12.74 -24.84 -10.12
N SER A 54 -12.76 -24.74 -11.45
CA SER A 54 -12.61 -25.86 -12.37
C SER A 54 -11.17 -26.33 -12.60
N LEU A 55 -10.19 -25.56 -12.14
CA LEU A 55 -8.76 -25.94 -12.28
C LEU A 55 -8.34 -26.92 -11.19
N GLY A 56 -7.45 -27.85 -11.53
CA GLY A 56 -6.78 -28.69 -10.56
C GLY A 56 -5.86 -27.89 -9.63
N PHE A 57 -5.50 -28.49 -8.50
CA PHE A 57 -4.67 -27.87 -7.46
C PHE A 57 -3.38 -27.27 -8.00
N ASP A 58 -2.60 -28.03 -8.76
CA ASP A 58 -1.32 -27.57 -9.33
C ASP A 58 -1.48 -26.35 -10.26
N SER A 59 -2.57 -26.31 -11.04
CA SER A 59 -2.83 -25.18 -11.93
C SER A 59 -3.19 -23.91 -11.14
N LYS A 60 -3.97 -24.03 -10.05
CA LYS A 60 -4.27 -22.92 -9.14
C LYS A 60 -3.01 -22.40 -8.48
N LEU A 61 -2.18 -23.31 -7.96
CA LEU A 61 -0.93 -22.96 -7.30
C LEU A 61 0.03 -22.22 -8.22
N ARG A 62 0.15 -22.67 -9.49
CA ARG A 62 0.95 -21.98 -10.51
C ARG A 62 0.39 -20.62 -10.89
N ALA A 63 -0.93 -20.49 -11.03
CA ALA A 63 -1.56 -19.21 -11.32
C ALA A 63 -1.37 -18.20 -10.17
N MET A 64 -1.48 -18.66 -8.93
CA MET A 64 -1.18 -17.84 -7.73
C MET A 64 0.29 -17.43 -7.71
N ALA A 65 1.21 -18.37 -7.93
CA ALA A 65 2.64 -18.08 -7.94
C ALA A 65 3.02 -17.05 -9.00
N GLU A 66 2.42 -17.12 -10.19
CA GLU A 66 2.66 -16.16 -11.26
C GLU A 66 2.11 -14.77 -10.90
N ASN A 67 0.88 -14.70 -10.36
CA ASN A 67 0.32 -13.43 -9.86
C ASN A 67 1.20 -12.81 -8.77
N LEU A 68 1.61 -13.60 -7.78
CA LEU A 68 2.45 -13.12 -6.68
C LEU A 68 3.83 -12.67 -7.18
N THR A 69 4.39 -13.35 -8.21
CA THR A 69 5.66 -12.94 -8.83
C THR A 69 5.57 -11.51 -9.36
N TYR A 70 4.53 -11.22 -10.13
CA TYR A 70 4.34 -9.88 -10.68
C TYR A 70 3.95 -8.86 -9.63
N ASP A 71 3.24 -9.25 -8.59
CA ASP A 71 2.92 -8.34 -7.50
C ASP A 71 4.18 -7.89 -6.76
N VAL A 72 5.07 -8.81 -6.39
CA VAL A 72 6.38 -8.51 -5.79
C VAL A 72 7.21 -7.58 -6.68
N VAL A 73 7.30 -7.93 -7.98
CA VAL A 73 8.10 -7.18 -8.95
C VAL A 73 7.57 -5.76 -9.12
N TYR A 74 6.28 -5.60 -9.41
CA TYR A 74 5.68 -4.28 -9.66
C TYR A 74 5.58 -3.45 -8.39
N SER A 75 5.28 -4.06 -7.24
CA SER A 75 5.30 -3.36 -5.95
C SER A 75 6.68 -2.77 -5.65
N SER A 76 7.76 -3.47 -6.01
CA SER A 76 9.12 -2.96 -5.86
C SER A 76 9.46 -1.91 -6.93
N GLU A 77 9.00 -2.09 -8.18
CA GLU A 77 9.26 -1.16 -9.28
C GLU A 77 8.56 0.20 -9.08
N ILE A 78 7.40 0.22 -8.43
CA ILE A 78 6.72 1.46 -8.03
C ILE A 78 7.64 2.31 -7.16
N GLU A 79 8.42 1.69 -6.27
CA GLU A 79 9.41 2.35 -5.40
C GLU A 79 10.80 2.49 -6.07
N GLY A 80 10.90 2.29 -7.38
CA GLY A 80 12.16 2.44 -8.12
C GLY A 80 13.14 1.26 -7.98
N ILE A 81 12.76 0.18 -7.29
CA ILE A 81 13.60 -1.00 -7.06
C ILE A 81 13.32 -2.04 -8.14
N ARG A 82 14.32 -2.37 -8.95
CA ARG A 82 14.22 -3.39 -9.99
C ARG A 82 14.64 -4.75 -9.46
N LEU A 83 13.72 -5.70 -9.46
CA LEU A 83 13.97 -7.09 -9.09
C LEU A 83 14.07 -7.97 -10.35
N ASN A 84 14.91 -8.99 -10.29
CA ASN A 84 14.92 -10.01 -11.33
C ASN A 84 13.70 -10.92 -11.19
N VAL A 85 12.87 -11.00 -12.22
CA VAL A 85 11.61 -11.77 -12.24
C VAL A 85 11.85 -13.25 -11.97
N ASP A 86 12.92 -13.84 -12.53
CA ASP A 86 13.21 -15.26 -12.37
C ASP A 86 13.68 -15.59 -10.95
N ASP A 87 14.39 -14.68 -10.29
CA ASP A 87 14.77 -14.84 -8.89
C ASP A 87 13.55 -14.78 -7.98
N VAL A 88 12.63 -13.84 -8.23
CA VAL A 88 11.36 -13.73 -7.48
C VAL A 88 10.52 -14.99 -7.70
N ARG A 89 10.33 -15.41 -8.96
CA ARG A 89 9.60 -16.64 -9.32
C ARG A 89 10.19 -17.88 -8.64
N SER A 90 11.51 -17.99 -8.64
CA SER A 90 12.25 -19.09 -8.00
C SER A 90 12.03 -19.11 -6.48
N SER A 91 12.08 -17.94 -5.84
CA SER A 91 11.81 -17.80 -4.41
C SER A 91 10.39 -18.24 -4.04
N ILE A 92 9.39 -17.78 -4.80
CA ILE A 92 7.98 -18.13 -4.59
C ILE A 92 7.75 -19.63 -4.82
N ALA A 93 8.23 -20.17 -5.94
CA ALA A 93 8.05 -21.59 -6.29
C ALA A 93 8.61 -22.52 -5.21
N ARG A 94 9.79 -22.20 -4.67
CA ARG A 94 10.39 -22.96 -3.57
C ARG A 94 9.52 -22.98 -2.32
N ARG A 95 8.92 -21.83 -1.95
CA ARG A 95 8.07 -21.72 -0.75
C ARG A 95 6.73 -22.43 -0.90
N LEU A 96 6.20 -22.43 -2.12
CA LEU A 96 4.94 -23.08 -2.43
C LEU A 96 5.11 -24.57 -2.79
N GLY A 97 6.34 -25.10 -2.79
CA GLY A 97 6.61 -26.50 -3.13
C GLY A 97 6.32 -26.83 -4.60
N ILE A 98 6.43 -25.87 -5.51
CA ILE A 98 6.18 -26.09 -6.95
C ILE A 98 7.39 -26.78 -7.55
N GLU A 99 7.20 -28.01 -8.01
CA GLU A 99 8.24 -28.80 -8.67
C GLU A 99 8.49 -28.34 -10.12
N ASN A 100 9.63 -28.79 -10.69
CA ASN A 100 10.04 -28.56 -12.08
C ASN A 100 10.25 -27.07 -12.44
N VAL A 101 10.60 -26.23 -11.48
CA VAL A 101 11.07 -24.86 -11.71
C VAL A 101 12.60 -24.85 -11.64
N LYS A 102 13.24 -24.17 -12.58
CA LYS A 102 14.68 -23.94 -12.52
C LYS A 102 14.96 -22.96 -11.37
N TYR A 103 15.47 -23.48 -10.26
CA TYR A 103 15.80 -22.65 -9.11
C TYR A 103 17.09 -21.87 -9.35
N THR A 104 17.00 -20.56 -9.20
CA THR A 104 18.15 -19.69 -8.92
C THR A 104 18.27 -19.53 -7.41
N ALA A 105 19.45 -19.19 -6.90
CA ALA A 105 19.61 -18.84 -5.49
C ALA A 105 19.27 -17.35 -5.32
N PRO A 106 18.02 -16.99 -4.95
CA PRO A 106 17.64 -15.60 -4.79
C PRO A 106 18.41 -14.97 -3.64
N SER A 107 18.56 -13.66 -3.68
CA SER A 107 19.13 -12.92 -2.57
C SER A 107 18.24 -13.02 -1.33
N HIS A 108 18.83 -12.91 -0.14
CA HIS A 108 18.08 -12.83 1.12
C HIS A 108 17.03 -11.71 1.11
N TYR A 109 17.30 -10.62 0.39
CA TYR A 109 16.38 -9.51 0.21
C TYR A 109 15.08 -9.93 -0.50
N ILE A 110 15.20 -10.63 -1.65
CA ILE A 110 14.03 -11.13 -2.38
C ILE A 110 13.26 -12.13 -1.52
N ASP A 111 13.97 -13.03 -0.85
CA ASP A 111 13.37 -14.01 0.05
C ASP A 111 12.57 -13.35 1.18
N SER A 112 13.06 -12.25 1.74
CA SER A 112 12.39 -11.51 2.80
C SER A 112 11.10 -10.85 2.30
N ILE A 113 11.12 -10.19 1.15
CA ILE A 113 9.92 -9.57 0.56
C ILE A 113 8.87 -10.63 0.24
N VAL A 114 9.25 -11.71 -0.40
CA VAL A 114 8.34 -12.83 -0.74
C VAL A 114 7.71 -13.43 0.51
N ASN A 115 8.49 -13.59 1.60
CA ASN A 115 7.97 -14.08 2.87
C ASN A 115 6.88 -13.17 3.44
N VAL A 116 7.13 -11.86 3.47
CA VAL A 116 6.14 -10.88 3.99
C VAL A 116 4.84 -10.94 3.20
N MET A 117 4.91 -10.97 1.86
CA MET A 117 3.71 -11.01 1.02
C MET A 117 2.94 -12.32 1.18
N LEU A 118 3.64 -13.45 1.25
CA LEU A 118 2.99 -14.75 1.50
C LEU A 118 2.37 -14.80 2.89
N GLU A 119 3.09 -14.36 3.91
CA GLU A 119 2.60 -14.34 5.30
C GLU A 119 1.31 -13.53 5.42
N ALA A 120 1.27 -12.32 4.83
CA ALA A 120 0.11 -11.44 4.89
C ALA A 120 -1.14 -12.08 4.27
N VAL A 121 -0.99 -12.76 3.13
CA VAL A 121 -2.10 -13.40 2.44
C VAL A 121 -2.49 -14.73 3.09
N GLN A 122 -1.53 -15.57 3.50
CA GLN A 122 -1.80 -16.87 4.13
C GLN A 122 -2.40 -16.73 5.52
N ASN A 123 -2.04 -15.68 6.26
CA ASN A 123 -2.56 -15.38 7.59
C ASN A 123 -3.54 -14.19 7.57
N TYR A 124 -4.33 -14.06 6.51
CA TYR A 124 -5.26 -12.95 6.33
C TYR A 124 -6.30 -12.81 7.44
N ASP A 125 -6.67 -13.91 8.09
CA ASP A 125 -7.65 -14.00 9.17
C ASP A 125 -7.09 -13.65 10.55
N GLN A 126 -5.76 -13.54 10.66
CA GLN A 126 -5.11 -13.18 11.92
C GLN A 126 -5.15 -11.67 12.15
N PRO A 127 -5.27 -11.23 13.41
CA PRO A 127 -5.17 -9.80 13.72
C PRO A 127 -3.84 -9.20 13.26
N LEU A 128 -3.92 -7.96 12.79
CA LEU A 128 -2.75 -7.16 12.44
C LEU A 128 -2.24 -6.44 13.69
N SER A 129 -0.94 -6.56 13.99
CA SER A 129 -0.35 -5.87 15.14
C SER A 129 0.79 -4.94 14.72
N LYS A 130 1.14 -4.03 15.62
CA LYS A 130 2.31 -3.15 15.49
C LYS A 130 3.57 -3.96 15.28
N GLU A 131 3.78 -5.01 16.08
CA GLU A 131 4.97 -5.88 16.03
C GLU A 131 5.08 -6.56 14.67
N LYS A 132 3.96 -7.01 14.11
CA LYS A 132 3.92 -7.62 12.77
C LYS A 132 4.28 -6.61 11.69
N LEU A 133 3.70 -5.41 11.72
CA LEU A 133 4.05 -4.33 10.77
C LEU A 133 5.51 -3.94 10.86
N CYS A 134 6.03 -3.80 12.08
CA CYS A 134 7.44 -3.48 12.31
C CYS A 134 8.37 -4.59 11.80
N ALA A 135 8.02 -5.86 12.00
CA ALA A 135 8.77 -7.00 11.47
C ALA A 135 8.75 -7.05 9.94
N TRP A 136 7.61 -6.76 9.32
CA TRP A 136 7.50 -6.69 7.86
C TRP A 136 8.32 -5.54 7.28
N GLN A 137 8.26 -4.35 7.91
CA GLN A 137 9.10 -3.23 7.49
C GLN A 137 10.58 -3.58 7.61
N ALA A 138 11.01 -4.19 8.70
CA ALA A 138 12.41 -4.61 8.90
C ALA A 138 12.87 -5.61 7.84
N ALA A 139 11.99 -6.50 7.38
CA ALA A 139 12.30 -7.47 6.33
C ALA A 139 12.62 -6.81 4.97
N PHE A 140 12.11 -5.60 4.72
CA PHE A 140 12.44 -4.82 3.51
C PHE A 140 13.80 -4.15 3.58
N PHE A 141 14.36 -3.95 4.77
CA PHE A 141 15.59 -3.20 4.99
C PHE A 141 16.58 -3.96 5.87
N PRO A 142 17.02 -5.17 5.46
CA PRO A 142 17.89 -6.01 6.28
C PRO A 142 19.27 -5.38 6.58
N SER A 143 19.68 -4.41 5.77
CA SER A 143 20.92 -3.65 5.99
C SER A 143 20.75 -2.43 6.91
N GLY A 144 19.51 -2.01 7.19
CA GLY A 144 19.22 -0.75 7.89
C GLY A 144 19.38 0.50 7.02
N PHE A 145 19.50 0.33 5.70
CA PHE A 145 19.69 1.45 4.76
C PHE A 145 18.60 1.45 3.68
N SER A 146 18.21 2.65 3.27
CA SER A 146 17.40 2.93 2.09
C SER A 146 18.06 4.05 1.28
N GLU A 147 18.18 3.88 -0.05
CA GLU A 147 18.77 4.86 -0.98
C GLU A 147 20.13 5.43 -0.52
N GLY A 148 20.92 4.61 0.18
CA GLY A 148 22.24 4.99 0.70
C GLY A 148 22.21 5.74 2.04
N SER A 149 21.06 6.02 2.60
CA SER A 149 20.88 6.64 3.91
C SER A 149 20.47 5.61 4.96
N GLN A 150 20.97 5.77 6.19
CA GLN A 150 20.53 4.94 7.31
C GLN A 150 19.11 5.37 7.71
N ILE A 151 18.22 4.38 7.92
CA ILE A 151 16.83 4.60 8.33
C ILE A 151 16.51 3.87 9.63
N GLU A 152 15.44 4.31 10.29
CA GLU A 152 14.84 3.60 11.42
C GLU A 152 14.12 2.35 10.92
N VAL A 153 14.55 1.18 11.37
CA VAL A 153 14.05 -0.13 10.94
C VAL A 153 13.33 -0.84 12.08
N GLY A 154 12.18 -1.43 11.78
CA GLY A 154 11.42 -2.25 12.74
C GLY A 154 10.73 -1.43 13.84
N LYS A 155 10.54 -0.15 13.65
CA LYS A 155 9.79 0.74 14.55
C LYS A 155 9.18 1.90 13.79
N TYR A 156 8.18 2.54 14.35
CA TYR A 156 7.64 3.76 13.78
C TYR A 156 8.67 4.88 13.81
N ARG A 157 8.61 5.76 12.81
CA ARG A 157 9.53 6.90 12.67
C ARG A 157 9.49 7.84 13.85
N SER A 158 10.62 8.41 14.17
CA SER A 158 10.78 9.45 15.18
C SER A 158 10.99 10.86 14.59
N ASN A 159 11.12 10.93 13.26
CA ASN A 159 11.34 12.17 12.52
C ASN A 159 10.08 12.61 11.75
N GLU A 160 10.01 13.90 11.41
CA GLU A 160 9.01 14.40 10.46
C GLU A 160 9.24 13.76 9.09
N GLU A 161 8.14 13.49 8.39
CA GLU A 161 8.18 12.86 7.07
C GLU A 161 7.48 13.73 6.05
N HIS A 162 8.22 14.09 4.99
CA HIS A 162 7.76 14.89 3.89
C HIS A 162 7.83 14.08 2.60
N ILE A 163 6.70 13.89 1.96
CA ILE A 163 6.63 13.25 0.65
C ILE A 163 6.96 14.30 -0.40
N ILE A 164 8.14 14.16 -1.00
CA ILE A 164 8.70 15.14 -1.92
C ILE A 164 8.99 14.55 -3.29
N SER A 165 9.05 15.40 -4.30
CA SER A 165 9.60 15.08 -5.62
C SER A 165 10.44 16.25 -6.15
N GLY A 166 11.23 15.99 -7.17
CA GLY A 166 12.09 17.00 -7.79
C GLY A 166 13.57 16.79 -7.49
N MET A 167 14.41 17.69 -8.03
CA MET A 167 15.85 17.66 -7.80
C MET A 167 16.21 18.42 -6.53
N PHE A 168 17.31 18.05 -5.90
CA PHE A 168 17.86 18.72 -4.73
C PHE A 168 17.90 20.25 -4.92
N GLY A 169 17.31 20.98 -3.96
CA GLY A 169 17.18 22.44 -4.00
C GLY A 169 16.01 22.96 -4.84
N ARG A 170 15.19 22.08 -5.42
CA ARG A 170 13.94 22.41 -6.16
C ARG A 170 12.85 21.38 -5.87
N GLU A 171 12.80 20.91 -4.64
CA GLU A 171 11.82 19.92 -4.21
C GLU A 171 10.41 20.52 -4.15
N LYS A 172 9.43 19.76 -4.63
CA LYS A 172 8.00 20.02 -4.40
C LYS A 172 7.56 19.10 -3.26
N ILE A 173 7.02 19.69 -2.20
CA ILE A 173 6.35 18.94 -1.12
C ILE A 173 4.94 18.62 -1.61
N HIS A 174 4.62 17.34 -1.67
CA HIS A 174 3.30 16.84 -2.02
C HIS A 174 2.43 16.64 -0.78
N TYR A 175 3.03 16.14 0.29
CA TYR A 175 2.33 15.85 1.52
C TYR A 175 3.29 15.92 2.70
N ILE A 176 2.81 16.39 3.84
CA ILE A 176 3.50 16.29 5.13
C ILE A 176 2.69 15.33 5.99
N ALA A 177 3.30 14.25 6.42
CA ALA A 177 2.65 13.25 7.25
C ALA A 177 2.41 13.77 8.69
N PRO A 178 1.49 13.16 9.48
CA PRO A 178 1.30 13.51 10.89
C PRO A 178 2.62 13.58 11.65
N SER A 179 2.70 14.49 12.64
CA SER A 179 3.91 14.60 13.48
C SER A 179 4.26 13.29 14.18
N PRO A 180 5.54 12.99 14.46
CA PRO A 180 5.96 11.71 15.03
C PRO A 180 5.25 11.32 16.32
N ASP A 181 4.94 12.29 17.18
CA ASP A 181 4.22 12.10 18.45
C ASP A 181 2.77 11.62 18.26
N ARG A 182 2.19 11.84 17.06
CA ARG A 182 0.84 11.36 16.71
C ARG A 182 0.82 9.96 16.11
N VAL A 183 1.93 9.49 15.56
CA VAL A 183 2.00 8.24 14.76
C VAL A 183 1.47 7.04 15.56
N GLU A 184 1.87 6.90 16.82
CA GLU A 184 1.41 5.78 17.65
C GLU A 184 -0.11 5.75 17.77
N GLY A 185 -0.74 6.86 18.17
CA GLY A 185 -2.19 6.93 18.32
C GLY A 185 -2.96 6.82 17.01
N GLU A 186 -2.40 7.34 15.89
CA GLU A 186 -2.99 7.16 14.57
C GLU A 186 -2.97 5.68 14.14
N MET A 187 -1.87 4.98 14.40
CA MET A 187 -1.72 3.56 14.09
C MET A 187 -2.58 2.68 14.99
N GLU A 188 -2.76 3.00 16.27
CA GLU A 188 -3.71 2.29 17.14
C GLU A 188 -5.14 2.35 16.58
N ARG A 189 -5.60 3.53 16.14
CA ARG A 189 -6.91 3.68 15.50
C ARG A 189 -7.01 2.92 14.19
N PHE A 190 -5.96 2.99 13.37
CA PHE A 190 -5.90 2.24 12.10
C PHE A 190 -6.00 0.72 12.34
N LEU A 191 -5.22 0.17 13.26
CA LEU A 191 -5.20 -1.27 13.56
C LEU A 191 -6.55 -1.74 14.12
N ALA A 192 -7.16 -0.98 15.02
CA ALA A 192 -8.49 -1.29 15.55
C ALA A 192 -9.55 -1.34 14.43
N TRP A 193 -9.53 -0.37 13.51
CA TRP A 193 -10.42 -0.36 12.36
C TRP A 193 -10.09 -1.49 11.36
N PHE A 194 -8.80 -1.74 11.10
CA PHE A 194 -8.36 -2.75 10.13
C PHE A 194 -8.87 -4.15 10.50
N ASP A 195 -8.96 -4.46 11.77
CA ASP A 195 -9.45 -5.73 12.30
C ASP A 195 -10.93 -5.72 12.69
N SER A 196 -11.62 -4.58 12.59
CA SER A 196 -13.05 -4.48 12.88
C SER A 196 -13.91 -5.21 11.85
N GLU A 197 -15.09 -5.67 12.27
CA GLU A 197 -16.13 -6.20 11.40
C GLU A 197 -17.12 -5.08 11.04
N GLU A 198 -16.88 -4.37 9.96
CA GLU A 198 -17.81 -3.38 9.44
C GLU A 198 -18.57 -3.92 8.23
N PRO A 199 -19.85 -3.52 8.02
CA PRO A 199 -20.65 -3.96 6.88
C PRO A 199 -20.27 -3.23 5.57
N VAL A 200 -18.99 -3.16 5.29
CA VAL A 200 -18.39 -2.51 4.10
C VAL A 200 -17.66 -3.58 3.29
N SER A 201 -17.77 -3.53 1.96
CA SER A 201 -17.14 -4.53 1.12
C SER A 201 -15.61 -4.54 1.28
N SER A 202 -15.01 -5.72 1.13
CA SER A 202 -13.56 -5.89 1.19
C SER A 202 -12.79 -5.05 0.18
N VAL A 203 -13.39 -4.76 -0.99
CA VAL A 203 -12.79 -3.89 -2.00
C VAL A 203 -12.68 -2.45 -1.48
N ILE A 204 -13.75 -1.93 -0.89
CA ILE A 204 -13.73 -0.59 -0.28
C ILE A 204 -12.77 -0.58 0.92
N ARG A 205 -12.84 -1.58 1.80
CA ARG A 205 -11.92 -1.69 2.95
C ARG A 205 -10.46 -1.74 2.51
N SER A 206 -10.16 -2.47 1.45
CA SER A 206 -8.83 -2.53 0.84
C SER A 206 -8.35 -1.16 0.37
N ALA A 207 -9.20 -0.42 -0.33
CA ALA A 207 -8.89 0.93 -0.81
C ALA A 207 -8.70 1.93 0.34
N VAL A 208 -9.58 1.89 1.36
CA VAL A 208 -9.48 2.75 2.55
C VAL A 208 -8.23 2.41 3.36
N ALA A 209 -7.92 1.12 3.57
CA ALA A 209 -6.72 0.68 4.27
C ALA A 209 -5.45 1.22 3.60
N HIS A 210 -5.39 1.12 2.27
CA HIS A 210 -4.28 1.67 1.49
C HIS A 210 -4.10 3.17 1.73
N PHE A 211 -5.16 3.94 1.47
CA PHE A 211 -5.14 5.39 1.59
C PHE A 211 -4.80 5.85 3.01
N TRP A 212 -5.45 5.26 4.00
CA TRP A 212 -5.26 5.63 5.40
C TRP A 212 -3.82 5.36 5.86
N PHE A 213 -3.31 4.16 5.57
CA PHE A 213 -1.95 3.78 5.95
C PHE A 213 -0.88 4.68 5.31
N VAL A 214 -0.98 4.97 4.00
CA VAL A 214 -0.03 5.86 3.33
C VAL A 214 -0.16 7.31 3.81
N SER A 215 -1.34 7.72 4.32
CA SER A 215 -1.54 9.05 4.86
C SER A 215 -1.00 9.21 6.29
N ILE A 216 -1.01 8.15 7.12
CA ILE A 216 -0.29 8.13 8.39
C ILE A 216 1.22 8.14 8.15
N HIS A 217 1.68 7.36 7.19
CA HIS A 217 3.09 7.21 6.82
C HIS A 217 3.96 6.85 8.04
N PRO A 218 3.71 5.69 8.69
CA PRO A 218 4.27 5.41 10.00
C PRO A 218 5.76 5.09 10.03
N PHE A 219 6.38 4.79 8.90
CA PHE A 219 7.80 4.44 8.79
C PHE A 219 8.58 5.46 7.95
N GLU A 220 9.90 5.52 8.10
CA GLU A 220 10.76 6.37 7.25
C GLU A 220 10.80 5.86 5.80
N ASP A 221 10.65 4.54 5.58
CA ASP A 221 10.51 3.95 4.24
C ASP A 221 9.74 2.64 4.30
N GLY A 222 9.22 2.18 3.14
CA GLY A 222 8.46 0.94 2.98
C GLY A 222 6.95 1.11 3.11
N ASN A 223 6.44 2.32 3.36
CA ASN A 223 5.02 2.56 3.56
C ASN A 223 4.17 2.18 2.34
N GLY A 224 4.60 2.50 1.13
CA GLY A 224 3.90 2.14 -0.10
C GLY A 224 3.80 0.62 -0.29
N ARG A 225 4.89 -0.11 -0.05
CA ARG A 225 4.90 -1.58 -0.13
C ARG A 225 3.97 -2.22 0.90
N LEU A 226 4.03 -1.73 2.15
CA LEU A 226 3.13 -2.20 3.20
C LEU A 226 1.66 -1.88 2.89
N ALA A 227 1.34 -0.69 2.40
CA ALA A 227 -0.02 -0.33 2.02
C ALA A 227 -0.61 -1.29 0.98
N ARG A 228 0.17 -1.68 -0.04
CA ARG A 228 -0.26 -2.67 -1.04
C ARG A 228 -0.47 -4.05 -0.43
N ILE A 229 0.40 -4.48 0.47
CA ILE A 229 0.25 -5.75 1.21
C ILE A 229 -1.00 -5.73 2.09
N LEU A 230 -1.26 -4.64 2.80
CA LEU A 230 -2.47 -4.46 3.60
C LEU A 230 -3.75 -4.46 2.74
N SER A 231 -3.67 -3.89 1.54
CA SER A 231 -4.74 -3.97 0.56
C SER A 231 -5.06 -5.42 0.18
N ASP A 232 -4.04 -6.20 -0.14
CA ASP A 232 -4.21 -7.61 -0.50
C ASP A 232 -4.72 -8.45 0.68
N MET A 233 -4.26 -8.15 1.90
CA MET A 233 -4.77 -8.82 3.11
C MET A 233 -6.27 -8.56 3.33
N GLN A 234 -6.75 -7.30 3.13
CA GLN A 234 -8.18 -6.99 3.22
C GLN A 234 -9.01 -7.67 2.12
N LEU A 235 -8.47 -7.77 0.91
CA LEU A 235 -9.13 -8.52 -0.18
C LEU A 235 -9.19 -10.01 0.15
N ALA A 236 -8.10 -10.61 0.63
CA ALA A 236 -8.05 -12.01 1.05
C ALA A 236 -9.07 -12.31 2.18
N ARG A 237 -9.23 -11.40 3.15
CA ARG A 237 -10.26 -11.48 4.20
C ARG A 237 -11.67 -11.57 3.61
N GLY A 238 -12.00 -10.68 2.67
CA GLY A 238 -13.32 -10.69 2.03
C GLY A 238 -13.57 -11.89 1.14
N GLU A 239 -12.55 -12.38 0.46
CA GLU A 239 -12.60 -13.56 -0.39
C GLU A 239 -12.50 -14.87 0.42
N LYS A 240 -12.13 -14.80 1.70
CA LYS A 240 -11.86 -15.94 2.57
C LYS A 240 -10.92 -16.94 1.91
N SER A 241 -9.84 -16.44 1.32
CA SER A 241 -8.92 -17.21 0.50
C SER A 241 -7.48 -16.76 0.71
N ASP A 242 -6.62 -17.71 0.93
CA ASP A 242 -5.16 -17.58 0.93
C ASP A 242 -4.56 -17.57 -0.48
N TYR A 243 -5.41 -17.68 -1.52
CA TYR A 243 -5.03 -17.65 -2.93
C TYR A 243 -5.37 -16.30 -3.54
N ARG A 244 -4.35 -15.57 -4.01
CA ARG A 244 -4.51 -14.32 -4.75
C ARG A 244 -4.24 -14.55 -6.24
N PHE A 245 -5.20 -14.17 -7.10
CA PHE A 245 -5.11 -14.37 -8.55
C PHE A 245 -5.11 -13.06 -9.34
N TYR A 246 -5.10 -11.94 -8.66
CA TYR A 246 -4.95 -10.59 -9.20
C TYR A 246 -4.29 -9.70 -8.14
N ASN A 247 -3.67 -8.62 -8.57
CA ASN A 247 -2.96 -7.69 -7.68
C ASN A 247 -3.16 -6.25 -8.17
N ILE A 248 -3.12 -5.33 -7.23
CA ILE A 248 -3.27 -3.91 -7.51
C ILE A 248 -1.95 -3.29 -7.99
N SER A 249 -0.80 -3.84 -7.60
CA SER A 249 0.52 -3.31 -7.94
C SER A 249 0.74 -3.22 -9.44
N SER A 250 0.24 -4.22 -10.21
CA SER A 250 0.30 -4.21 -11.68
C SER A 250 -0.44 -3.01 -12.28
N GLN A 251 -1.59 -2.63 -11.73
CA GLN A 251 -2.36 -1.51 -12.24
C GLN A 251 -1.76 -0.18 -11.78
N ILE A 252 -1.35 -0.06 -10.54
CA ILE A 252 -0.64 1.12 -10.03
C ILE A 252 0.62 1.38 -10.88
N ASN A 253 1.41 0.34 -11.17
CA ASN A 253 2.64 0.49 -11.94
C ASN A 253 2.39 1.00 -13.38
N LYS A 254 1.27 0.61 -14.00
CA LYS A 254 0.87 1.10 -15.33
C LYS A 254 0.43 2.56 -15.33
N ASP A 255 -0.15 3.03 -14.25
CA ASP A 255 -0.74 4.37 -14.12
C ASP A 255 -0.17 5.14 -12.92
N LYS A 256 1.14 4.99 -12.72
CA LYS A 256 1.87 5.46 -11.53
C LYS A 256 1.68 6.97 -11.28
N ASN A 257 1.69 7.77 -12.32
CA ASN A 257 1.53 9.23 -12.18
C ASN A 257 0.13 9.57 -11.64
N HIS A 258 -0.91 8.99 -12.21
CA HIS A 258 -2.28 9.21 -11.74
C HIS A 258 -2.48 8.70 -10.31
N TYR A 259 -1.87 7.58 -9.95
CA TYR A 259 -1.87 7.09 -8.57
C TYR A 259 -1.34 8.13 -7.58
N TYR A 260 -0.20 8.76 -7.87
CA TYR A 260 0.35 9.79 -6.99
C TYR A 260 -0.48 11.07 -7.00
N ASP A 261 -0.98 11.49 -8.17
CA ASP A 261 -1.82 12.67 -8.30
C ASP A 261 -3.11 12.55 -7.48
N ILE A 262 -3.77 11.38 -7.52
CA ILE A 262 -5.00 11.16 -6.76
C ILE A 262 -4.73 11.02 -5.26
N LEU A 263 -3.62 10.41 -4.85
CA LEU A 263 -3.21 10.38 -3.45
C LEU A 263 -2.98 11.80 -2.93
N GLU A 264 -2.17 12.62 -3.63
CA GLU A 264 -1.92 14.01 -3.27
C GLU A 264 -3.25 14.78 -3.15
N LYS A 265 -4.14 14.63 -4.13
CA LYS A 265 -5.46 15.28 -4.13
C LYS A 265 -6.29 14.91 -2.90
N MET A 266 -6.38 13.62 -2.58
CA MET A 266 -7.17 13.16 -1.43
C MET A 266 -6.54 13.55 -0.09
N GLN A 267 -5.22 13.58 -0.01
CA GLN A 267 -4.47 14.01 1.18
C GLN A 267 -4.61 15.52 1.48
N HIS A 268 -5.06 16.30 0.49
CA HIS A 268 -5.46 17.71 0.64
C HIS A 268 -6.99 17.87 0.78
N GLY A 269 -7.73 16.78 0.70
CA GLY A 269 -9.19 16.75 0.73
C GLY A 269 -9.78 16.92 2.13
N ASP A 270 -11.06 16.62 2.24
CA ASP A 270 -11.88 16.78 3.44
C ASP A 270 -12.43 15.45 3.98
N GLY A 271 -11.88 14.32 3.55
CA GLY A 271 -12.32 12.98 3.93
C GLY A 271 -13.31 12.36 2.94
N ASP A 272 -13.68 13.05 1.87
CA ASP A 272 -14.42 12.45 0.75
C ASP A 272 -13.46 11.64 -0.13
N LEU A 273 -13.61 10.31 -0.09
CA LEU A 273 -12.77 9.37 -0.84
C LEU A 273 -13.42 8.89 -2.14
N THR A 274 -14.49 9.54 -2.62
CA THR A 274 -15.22 9.09 -3.82
C THR A 274 -14.29 8.88 -5.02
N GLU A 275 -13.48 9.86 -5.36
CA GLU A 275 -12.58 9.76 -6.52
C GLU A 275 -11.51 8.69 -6.33
N TRP A 276 -10.97 8.54 -5.12
CA TRP A 276 -10.04 7.48 -4.78
C TRP A 276 -10.66 6.10 -4.99
N LEU A 277 -11.88 5.89 -4.47
CA LEU A 277 -12.59 4.62 -4.61
C LEU A 277 -12.98 4.31 -6.05
N VAL A 278 -13.32 5.32 -6.84
CA VAL A 278 -13.62 5.16 -8.28
C VAL A 278 -12.37 4.77 -9.06
N TRP A 279 -11.23 5.35 -8.72
CA TRP A 279 -9.95 5.03 -9.36
C TRP A 279 -9.45 3.64 -8.94
N TYR A 280 -9.52 3.31 -7.66
CA TYR A 280 -9.06 2.04 -7.07
C TYR A 280 -9.83 0.84 -7.62
#